data_2aebbcd09cceed8b1a8b3ffad8495354
#
_entry.id   2aebbcd09cceed8b1a8b3ffad8495354
#
_cell.length_a   1.000
_cell.length_b   1.000
_cell.length_c   1.000
_cell.angle_alpha   90.00
_cell.angle_beta   90.00
_cell.angle_gamma   90.00
#
_symmetry.space_group_name_H-M   'P 1'
#
loop_
_entity.id
_entity.type
_entity.pdbx_description
1 polymer ?
#
loop_
_entity_poly.entity_id
_entity_poly.type
_entity_poly.pdbx_seq_one_letter_code
_entity_poly.pdbx_strand_id
1 'polypeptide(L)'
;EIILLDGTGAIVDEVHYNNSWVFGSGESMEIHDLNTDNNVNENWFEATLAYGNGDFGTPGSFYDGTVSVDDDKAILTYFQLAPPYPNPFNPITTINIQVEMEHATSLHIFDMNGRVVKTLINNELLHPGHYKLQWNANQYASGVYFIQLTNGISSQIQKAVLIK
;
A
#
# COMPACT_ATOMS: atom_id res chain seq x y z
N GLU A 1 30.15 1.26 14.67
CA GLU A 1 29.45 2.48 15.11
C GLU A 1 28.95 3.27 13.90
N ILE A 2 27.70 3.67 13.93
CA ILE A 2 27.09 4.58 12.94
C ILE A 2 26.58 5.80 13.70
N ILE A 3 26.98 7.00 13.25
CA ILE A 3 26.58 8.26 13.88
C ILE A 3 25.91 9.14 12.83
N LEU A 4 24.69 9.59 13.09
CA LEU A 4 23.97 10.57 12.29
C LEU A 4 24.12 11.96 12.91
N LEU A 5 24.63 12.90 12.14
CA LEU A 5 24.82 14.28 12.56
C LEU A 5 23.83 15.21 11.83
N ASP A 6 23.39 16.26 12.50
CA ASP A 6 22.66 17.36 11.87
C ASP A 6 23.62 18.30 11.09
N GLY A 7 23.04 19.31 10.43
CA GLY A 7 23.81 20.31 9.67
C GLY A 7 24.74 21.19 10.52
N THR A 8 24.66 21.13 11.85
CA THR A 8 25.54 21.83 12.79
C THR A 8 26.65 20.97 13.37
N GLY A 9 26.61 19.65 13.08
CA GLY A 9 27.51 18.64 13.61
C GLY A 9 27.08 18.07 14.97
N ALA A 10 25.87 18.34 15.42
CA ALA A 10 25.32 17.70 16.62
C ALA A 10 24.81 16.29 16.28
N ILE A 11 25.00 15.34 17.21
CA ILE A 11 24.52 13.97 17.07
C ILE A 11 23.00 13.98 17.15
N VAL A 12 22.35 13.47 16.09
CA VAL A 12 20.90 13.27 16.02
C VAL A 12 20.54 11.86 16.47
N ASP A 13 21.37 10.89 16.06
CA ASP A 13 21.17 9.47 16.37
C ASP A 13 22.51 8.73 16.27
N GLU A 14 22.67 7.65 17.03
CA GLU A 14 23.87 6.81 16.98
C GLU A 14 23.53 5.34 17.24
N VAL A 15 24.24 4.44 16.59
CA VAL A 15 24.15 2.99 16.80
C VAL A 15 25.52 2.45 17.13
N HIS A 16 25.68 1.94 18.33
CA HIS A 16 26.91 1.27 18.80
C HIS A 16 26.76 -0.23 18.65
N TYR A 17 27.41 -0.82 17.65
CA TYR A 17 27.45 -2.25 17.43
C TYR A 17 28.86 -2.80 17.63
N ASN A 18 28.97 -4.06 17.97
CA ASN A 18 30.23 -4.76 18.15
C ASN A 18 30.15 -6.19 17.57
N ASN A 19 31.28 -6.93 17.66
CA ASN A 19 31.39 -8.27 17.08
C ASN A 19 30.52 -9.35 17.77
N SER A 20 29.79 -9.02 18.85
CA SER A 20 28.86 -9.95 19.49
C SER A 20 27.42 -9.83 18.91
N TRP A 21 27.19 -8.82 18.10
CA TRP A 21 25.93 -8.70 17.39
C TRP A 21 25.87 -9.74 16.28
N VAL A 22 24.68 -10.28 16.02
CA VAL A 22 24.48 -11.32 15.02
C VAL A 22 24.58 -10.71 13.63
N PHE A 23 25.61 -11.13 12.87
CA PHE A 23 25.81 -10.73 11.49
C PHE A 23 26.12 -11.95 10.65
N GLY A 24 25.25 -12.29 9.72
CA GLY A 24 25.55 -13.23 8.66
C GLY A 24 26.42 -12.60 7.56
N SER A 25 27.07 -13.41 6.74
CA SER A 25 27.80 -12.92 5.57
C SER A 25 26.84 -12.64 4.43
N GLY A 26 26.71 -11.36 4.05
CA GLY A 26 25.80 -10.91 2.99
C GLY A 26 24.40 -10.55 3.50
N GLU A 27 24.20 -10.51 4.81
CA GLU A 27 22.95 -10.13 5.45
C GLU A 27 23.09 -8.75 6.06
N SER A 28 22.03 -7.92 5.95
CA SER A 28 21.93 -6.66 6.67
C SER A 28 21.19 -6.84 7.98
N MET A 29 21.41 -5.93 8.91
CA MET A 29 20.61 -5.86 10.14
C MET A 29 19.41 -4.95 9.92
N GLU A 30 18.29 -5.34 10.49
CA GLU A 30 17.04 -4.59 10.45
C GLU A 30 16.48 -4.42 11.86
N ILE A 31 15.96 -3.22 12.15
CA ILE A 31 15.20 -2.93 13.36
C ILE A 31 13.71 -2.97 13.00
N HIS A 32 12.93 -3.77 13.70
CA HIS A 32 11.53 -3.97 13.37
C HIS A 32 10.60 -2.92 13.95
N ASP A 33 10.96 -2.34 15.09
CA ASP A 33 10.19 -1.26 15.72
C ASP A 33 11.09 -0.04 15.91
N LEU A 34 10.83 1.00 15.14
CA LEU A 34 11.57 2.28 15.16
C LEU A 34 11.44 3.05 16.49
N ASN A 35 10.55 2.64 17.39
CA ASN A 35 10.41 3.25 18.71
C ASN A 35 11.25 2.54 19.77
N THR A 36 11.96 1.47 19.42
CA THR A 36 12.85 0.77 20.34
C THR A 36 14.24 1.40 20.34
N ASP A 37 15.00 1.18 21.42
CA ASP A 37 16.37 1.64 21.53
C ASP A 37 17.25 0.90 20.50
N ASN A 38 17.81 1.64 19.56
CA ASN A 38 18.67 1.11 18.50
C ASN A 38 20.10 0.75 18.98
N ASN A 39 20.46 1.01 20.23
CA ASN A 39 21.70 0.58 20.85
C ASN A 39 21.58 -0.78 21.59
N VAL A 40 20.41 -1.40 21.56
CA VAL A 40 20.13 -2.70 22.18
C VAL A 40 20.16 -3.79 21.13
N ASN A 41 21.10 -4.75 21.23
CA ASN A 41 21.29 -5.83 20.25
C ASN A 41 20.02 -6.66 20.00
N GLU A 42 19.21 -6.88 21.03
CA GLU A 42 18.00 -7.68 20.97
C GLU A 42 16.89 -7.04 20.12
N ASN A 43 17.01 -5.75 19.78
CA ASN A 43 16.09 -5.04 18.92
C ASN A 43 16.45 -5.15 17.43
N TRP A 44 17.61 -5.72 17.11
CA TRP A 44 18.08 -5.93 15.74
C TRP A 44 18.00 -7.39 15.35
N PHE A 45 17.68 -7.63 14.09
CA PHE A 45 17.48 -8.97 13.52
C PHE A 45 18.24 -9.08 12.20
N GLU A 46 18.63 -10.29 11.85
CA GLU A 46 19.14 -10.56 10.50
C GLU A 46 18.04 -10.39 9.48
N ALA A 47 18.35 -9.70 8.39
CA ALA A 47 17.44 -9.58 7.27
C ALA A 47 17.25 -10.94 6.59
N THR A 48 16.00 -11.33 6.40
CA THR A 48 15.63 -12.61 5.77
C THR A 48 15.09 -12.45 4.35
N LEU A 49 14.78 -11.21 3.95
CA LEU A 49 14.31 -10.90 2.59
C LEU A 49 15.50 -10.74 1.65
N ALA A 50 15.54 -11.56 0.61
CA ALA A 50 16.54 -11.43 -0.44
C ALA A 50 16.21 -10.23 -1.35
N TYR A 51 17.23 -9.41 -1.67
CA TYR A 51 17.13 -8.39 -2.69
C TYR A 51 18.37 -8.41 -3.60
N GLY A 52 18.24 -7.92 -4.81
CA GLY A 52 19.35 -7.90 -5.75
C GLY A 52 19.90 -9.28 -6.10
N ASN A 53 21.22 -9.44 -6.10
CA ASN A 53 21.92 -10.65 -6.56
C ASN A 53 22.38 -11.58 -5.42
N GLY A 54 21.61 -11.70 -4.36
CA GLY A 54 21.89 -12.62 -3.25
C GLY A 54 22.21 -11.95 -1.92
N ASP A 55 22.02 -10.64 -1.80
CA ASP A 55 22.05 -9.94 -0.54
C ASP A 55 20.69 -10.02 0.16
N PHE A 56 20.66 -9.83 1.47
CA PHE A 56 19.44 -9.81 2.27
C PHE A 56 19.25 -8.45 2.90
N GLY A 57 18.01 -7.93 2.87
CA GLY A 57 17.65 -6.63 3.43
C GLY A 57 16.40 -6.02 2.81
N THR A 58 15.97 -4.88 3.36
CA THR A 58 14.83 -4.11 2.85
C THR A 58 15.23 -2.65 2.55
N PRO A 59 16.22 -2.41 1.66
CA PRO A 59 16.73 -1.06 1.41
C PRO A 59 15.62 -0.13 0.89
N GLY A 60 15.38 0.95 1.61
CA GLY A 60 14.37 1.95 1.25
C GLY A 60 12.91 1.53 1.50
N SER A 61 12.70 0.40 2.17
CA SER A 61 11.38 -0.09 2.59
C SER A 61 11.31 -0.27 4.08
N PHE A 62 10.12 -0.16 4.64
CA PHE A 62 9.87 -0.50 6.02
C PHE A 62 9.72 -2.02 6.16
N TYR A 63 10.36 -2.62 7.17
CA TYR A 63 10.14 -4.03 7.49
C TYR A 63 8.78 -4.19 8.15
N ASP A 64 7.88 -4.94 7.52
CA ASP A 64 6.51 -5.17 8.02
C ASP A 64 6.32 -6.56 8.66
N GLY A 65 7.42 -7.32 8.83
CA GLY A 65 7.38 -8.66 9.42
C GLY A 65 6.85 -9.74 8.49
N THR A 66 6.60 -9.43 7.23
CA THR A 66 6.09 -10.41 6.26
C THR A 66 7.21 -10.96 5.39
N VAL A 67 7.37 -12.27 5.36
CA VAL A 67 8.25 -12.99 4.40
C VAL A 67 7.49 -13.12 3.07
N SER A 68 7.81 -12.31 2.07
CA SER A 68 7.30 -12.57 0.73
C SER A 68 8.21 -13.54 0.00
N VAL A 69 7.70 -14.74 -0.25
CA VAL A 69 8.27 -15.66 -1.22
C VAL A 69 7.52 -15.43 -2.53
N ASP A 70 8.13 -14.74 -3.45
CA ASP A 70 8.00 -14.82 -4.91
C ASP A 70 8.19 -13.45 -5.57
N ASP A 71 9.19 -13.40 -6.45
CA ASP A 71 9.66 -12.24 -7.22
C ASP A 71 8.67 -11.67 -8.25
N ASP A 72 7.39 -12.09 -8.23
CA ASP A 72 6.39 -11.65 -9.21
C ASP A 72 5.02 -11.28 -8.62
N LYS A 73 4.89 -11.22 -7.30
CA LYS A 73 3.60 -10.84 -6.69
C LYS A 73 3.70 -9.78 -5.61
N ALA A 74 3.38 -8.60 -6.09
CA ALA A 74 2.48 -7.72 -5.38
C ALA A 74 3.00 -7.19 -4.05
N ILE A 75 3.41 -5.96 -4.08
CA ILE A 75 2.92 -5.00 -3.09
C ILE A 75 1.61 -5.58 -2.54
N LEU A 76 1.61 -6.03 -1.29
CA LEU A 76 0.38 -6.38 -0.58
C LEU A 76 -0.52 -5.15 -0.58
N THR A 77 -1.31 -5.03 -1.62
CA THR A 77 -2.33 -4.00 -1.68
C THR A 77 -3.41 -4.43 -0.72
N TYR A 78 -3.49 -3.79 0.44
CA TYR A 78 -4.54 -4.02 1.43
C TYR A 78 -5.95 -3.92 0.84
N PHE A 79 -6.08 -3.53 -0.45
CA PHE A 79 -7.31 -3.53 -1.21
C PHE A 79 -7.04 -3.53 -2.72
N GLN A 80 -7.98 -4.05 -3.48
CA GLN A 80 -7.92 -4.09 -4.93
C GLN A 80 -9.22 -3.57 -5.54
N LEU A 81 -9.09 -2.73 -6.58
CA LEU A 81 -10.19 -2.27 -7.42
C LEU A 81 -10.10 -2.95 -8.78
N ALA A 82 -10.97 -3.92 -9.04
CA ALA A 82 -11.03 -4.57 -10.33
C ALA A 82 -11.58 -3.63 -11.41
N PRO A 83 -11.22 -3.82 -12.69
CA PRO A 83 -11.85 -3.11 -13.79
C PRO A 83 -13.37 -3.26 -13.76
N PRO A 84 -14.14 -2.16 -13.94
CA PRO A 84 -15.60 -2.24 -13.94
C PRO A 84 -16.09 -3.07 -15.14
N TYR A 85 -17.15 -3.85 -14.95
CA TYR A 85 -17.69 -4.67 -16.02
C TYR A 85 -19.24 -4.63 -16.04
N PRO A 86 -19.84 -4.45 -17.22
CA PRO A 86 -19.24 -4.16 -18.51
C PRO A 86 -18.53 -2.79 -18.55
N ASN A 87 -17.54 -2.64 -19.45
CA ASN A 87 -16.89 -1.38 -19.75
C ASN A 87 -16.41 -1.42 -21.23
N PRO A 88 -16.96 -0.62 -22.17
CA PRO A 88 -18.01 0.39 -21.97
C PRO A 88 -19.35 -0.18 -21.48
N PHE A 89 -20.16 0.64 -20.81
CA PHE A 89 -21.42 0.22 -20.19
C PHE A 89 -22.62 1.12 -20.55
N ASN A 90 -23.84 0.57 -20.38
CA ASN A 90 -25.11 1.26 -20.65
C ASN A 90 -26.26 0.66 -19.80
N PRO A 91 -26.90 1.38 -18.90
CA PRO A 91 -26.35 2.45 -18.08
C PRO A 91 -25.74 1.91 -16.78
N ILE A 92 -25.60 0.57 -16.63
CA ILE A 92 -25.20 -0.09 -15.39
C ILE A 92 -23.84 -0.79 -15.58
N THR A 93 -22.94 -0.58 -14.63
CA THR A 93 -21.70 -1.35 -14.52
C THR A 93 -21.52 -1.87 -13.10
N THR A 94 -20.79 -2.97 -12.97
CA THR A 94 -20.44 -3.59 -11.70
C THR A 94 -18.99 -3.25 -11.36
N ILE A 95 -18.77 -2.87 -10.12
CA ILE A 95 -17.49 -2.56 -9.53
C ILE A 95 -17.22 -3.61 -8.48
N ASN A 96 -16.15 -4.38 -8.65
CA ASN A 96 -15.71 -5.36 -7.67
C ASN A 96 -14.49 -4.83 -6.94
N ILE A 97 -14.53 -4.89 -5.61
CA ILE A 97 -13.40 -4.54 -4.75
C ILE A 97 -13.08 -5.71 -3.83
N GLN A 98 -11.81 -5.84 -3.50
CA GLN A 98 -11.31 -6.79 -2.51
C GLN A 98 -10.63 -6.00 -1.40
N VAL A 99 -10.95 -6.31 -0.17
CA VAL A 99 -10.35 -5.75 1.04
C VAL A 99 -9.72 -6.90 1.81
N GLU A 100 -8.44 -6.79 2.15
CA GLU A 100 -7.69 -7.84 2.85
C GLU A 100 -7.54 -7.56 4.34
N MET A 101 -7.60 -6.29 4.72
CA MET A 101 -7.55 -5.84 6.11
C MET A 101 -8.66 -4.83 6.39
N GLU A 102 -9.08 -4.75 7.63
CA GLU A 102 -10.10 -3.82 8.07
C GLU A 102 -9.59 -2.37 8.03
N HIS A 103 -10.13 -1.58 7.10
CA HIS A 103 -9.80 -0.17 6.92
C HIS A 103 -11.02 0.68 6.58
N ALA A 104 -10.97 1.94 7.04
CA ALA A 104 -11.91 2.94 6.58
C ALA A 104 -11.70 3.20 5.08
N THR A 105 -12.68 2.83 4.29
CA THR A 105 -12.60 2.81 2.82
C THR A 105 -13.60 3.77 2.21
N SER A 106 -13.20 4.43 1.13
CA SER A 106 -14.08 5.28 0.32
C SER A 106 -14.02 4.86 -1.14
N LEU A 107 -15.17 4.88 -1.82
CA LEU A 107 -15.30 4.64 -3.25
C LEU A 107 -16.08 5.78 -3.89
N HIS A 108 -15.37 6.60 -4.66
CA HIS A 108 -15.92 7.76 -5.35
C HIS A 108 -15.85 7.60 -6.87
N ILE A 109 -16.81 8.22 -7.56
CA ILE A 109 -16.81 8.30 -9.01
C ILE A 109 -16.71 9.77 -9.39
N PHE A 110 -15.78 10.07 -10.30
CA PHE A 110 -15.46 11.41 -10.76
C PHE A 110 -15.77 11.59 -12.24
N ASP A 111 -16.14 12.80 -12.64
CA ASP A 111 -16.17 13.21 -14.03
C ASP A 111 -14.78 13.60 -14.55
N MET A 112 -14.69 13.95 -15.85
CA MET A 112 -13.44 14.39 -16.50
C MET A 112 -12.86 15.69 -15.91
N ASN A 113 -13.66 16.46 -15.14
CA ASN A 113 -13.22 17.68 -14.49
C ASN A 113 -12.73 17.42 -13.04
N GLY A 114 -12.71 16.17 -12.61
CA GLY A 114 -12.32 15.79 -11.24
C GLY A 114 -13.42 16.06 -10.19
N ARG A 115 -14.66 16.29 -10.60
CA ARG A 115 -15.79 16.47 -9.68
C ARG A 115 -16.36 15.12 -9.30
N VAL A 116 -16.63 14.92 -8.01
CA VAL A 116 -17.34 13.73 -7.52
C VAL A 116 -18.77 13.76 -8.02
N VAL A 117 -19.15 12.79 -8.85
CA VAL A 117 -20.53 12.63 -9.36
C VAL A 117 -21.31 11.60 -8.54
N LYS A 118 -20.64 10.64 -7.92
CA LYS A 118 -21.26 9.64 -7.05
C LYS A 118 -20.29 9.16 -5.99
N THR A 119 -20.78 8.98 -4.77
CA THR A 119 -20.11 8.25 -3.69
C THR A 119 -20.85 6.94 -3.49
N LEU A 120 -20.14 5.83 -3.55
CA LEU A 120 -20.68 4.49 -3.32
C LEU A 120 -20.34 3.98 -1.92
N ILE A 121 -19.16 4.31 -1.42
CA ILE A 121 -18.69 4.04 -0.06
C ILE A 121 -18.08 5.34 0.46
N ASN A 122 -18.41 5.72 1.69
CA ASN A 122 -17.95 6.98 2.28
C ASN A 122 -17.33 6.75 3.65
N ASN A 123 -16.03 6.54 3.69
CA ASN A 123 -15.24 6.33 4.91
C ASN A 123 -15.84 5.24 5.82
N GLU A 124 -16.28 4.15 5.18
CA GLU A 124 -16.87 3.01 5.91
C GLU A 124 -15.78 2.01 6.30
N LEU A 125 -15.88 1.47 7.50
CA LEU A 125 -15.01 0.41 7.97
C LEU A 125 -15.43 -0.90 7.30
N LEU A 126 -14.64 -1.35 6.32
CA LEU A 126 -14.90 -2.61 5.63
C LEU A 126 -14.07 -3.74 6.24
N HIS A 127 -14.71 -4.86 6.49
CA HIS A 127 -14.04 -6.09 6.89
C HIS A 127 -13.36 -6.78 5.70
N PRO A 128 -12.37 -7.66 5.93
CA PRO A 128 -11.79 -8.45 4.86
C PRO A 128 -12.84 -9.20 4.05
N GLY A 129 -12.76 -9.10 2.72
CA GLY A 129 -13.74 -9.74 1.84
C GLY A 129 -13.82 -9.15 0.44
N HIS A 130 -14.69 -9.73 -0.36
CA HIS A 130 -15.03 -9.28 -1.71
C HIS A 130 -16.36 -8.55 -1.69
N TYR A 131 -16.38 -7.33 -2.25
CA TYR A 131 -17.58 -6.53 -2.33
C TYR A 131 -17.93 -6.27 -3.79
N LYS A 132 -19.22 -6.42 -4.09
CA LYS A 132 -19.77 -6.18 -5.41
C LYS A 132 -20.77 -5.04 -5.36
N LEU A 133 -20.43 -3.93 -5.99
CA LEU A 133 -21.27 -2.74 -6.06
C LEU A 133 -21.75 -2.51 -7.49
N GLN A 134 -22.92 -1.93 -7.64
CA GLN A 134 -23.44 -1.51 -8.94
C GLN A 134 -23.53 0.01 -9.02
N TRP A 135 -23.05 0.53 -10.12
CA TRP A 135 -23.28 1.93 -10.47
C TRP A 135 -24.27 2.02 -11.61
N ASN A 136 -25.43 2.61 -11.30
CA ASN A 136 -26.43 2.99 -12.29
C ASN A 136 -26.19 4.45 -12.69
N ALA A 137 -25.73 4.66 -13.91
CA ALA A 137 -25.37 5.96 -14.48
C ALA A 137 -26.47 6.57 -15.35
N ASN A 138 -27.74 6.15 -15.19
CA ASN A 138 -28.84 6.59 -16.04
C ASN A 138 -29.03 8.11 -16.09
N GLN A 139 -28.71 8.82 -14.99
CA GLN A 139 -28.83 10.29 -14.91
C GLN A 139 -27.60 11.07 -15.39
N TYR A 140 -26.50 10.39 -15.74
CA TYR A 140 -25.26 11.01 -16.16
C TYR A 140 -25.12 11.00 -17.69
N ALA A 141 -24.36 11.94 -18.25
CA ALA A 141 -24.10 12.02 -19.69
C ALA A 141 -23.12 10.92 -20.14
N SER A 142 -23.22 10.50 -21.40
CA SER A 142 -22.20 9.63 -22.01
C SER A 142 -20.83 10.30 -21.90
N GLY A 143 -19.80 9.51 -21.57
CA GLY A 143 -18.46 10.05 -21.37
C GLY A 143 -17.57 9.14 -20.55
N VAL A 144 -16.39 9.65 -20.21
CA VAL A 144 -15.40 8.98 -19.38
C VAL A 144 -15.56 9.38 -17.93
N TYR A 145 -15.50 8.41 -17.06
CA TYR A 145 -15.55 8.56 -15.60
C TYR A 145 -14.38 7.81 -14.96
N PHE A 146 -13.98 8.25 -13.78
CA PHE A 146 -12.93 7.61 -13.00
C PHE A 146 -13.51 7.12 -11.68
N ILE A 147 -13.31 5.85 -11.40
CA ILE A 147 -13.69 5.21 -10.16
C ILE A 147 -12.45 5.14 -9.28
N GLN A 148 -12.49 5.77 -8.12
CA GLN A 148 -11.39 5.79 -7.17
C GLN A 148 -11.78 5.05 -5.89
N LEU A 149 -10.98 4.07 -5.54
CA LEU A 149 -10.99 3.41 -4.23
C LEU A 149 -9.82 3.95 -3.40
N THR A 150 -10.07 4.33 -2.16
CA THR A 150 -9.03 4.81 -1.24
C THR A 150 -9.31 4.36 0.20
N ASN A 151 -8.25 4.09 0.95
CA ASN A 151 -8.29 3.80 2.39
C ASN A 151 -7.56 4.89 3.22
N GLY A 152 -7.25 6.04 2.62
CA GLY A 152 -6.51 7.12 3.26
C GLY A 152 -4.99 7.01 3.16
N ILE A 153 -4.45 5.80 2.96
CA ILE A 153 -3.01 5.54 2.79
C ILE A 153 -2.69 5.30 1.31
N SER A 154 -3.53 4.52 0.64
CA SER A 154 -3.35 4.12 -0.76
C SER A 154 -4.60 4.44 -1.57
N SER A 155 -4.43 4.56 -2.88
CA SER A 155 -5.52 4.85 -3.82
C SER A 155 -5.35 4.06 -5.10
N GLN A 156 -6.45 3.50 -5.60
CA GLN A 156 -6.53 2.86 -6.90
C GLN A 156 -7.60 3.52 -7.77
N ILE A 157 -7.34 3.64 -9.07
CA ILE A 157 -8.25 4.29 -10.00
C ILE A 157 -8.49 3.38 -11.20
N GLN A 158 -9.76 3.25 -11.58
CA GLN A 158 -10.21 2.57 -12.80
C GLN A 158 -11.01 3.52 -13.69
N LYS A 159 -10.83 3.38 -15.00
CA LYS A 159 -11.59 4.13 -16.00
C LYS A 159 -12.88 3.40 -16.36
N ALA A 160 -14.00 4.12 -16.39
CA ALA A 160 -15.29 3.64 -16.86
C ALA A 160 -15.79 4.50 -18.01
N VAL A 161 -16.35 3.89 -19.05
CA VAL A 161 -16.87 4.57 -20.25
C VAL A 161 -18.37 4.32 -20.35
N LEU A 162 -19.16 5.37 -20.13
CA LEU A 162 -20.62 5.34 -20.30
C LEU A 162 -20.99 5.66 -21.73
N ILE A 163 -21.78 4.79 -22.34
CA ILE A 163 -22.37 4.98 -23.69
C ILE A 163 -23.89 4.86 -23.54
N LYS A 164 -24.60 5.84 -24.05
CA LYS A 164 -26.07 5.83 -24.15
C LYS A 164 -26.49 5.80 -25.59
#